data_828d7b750df204c87281aed39582b38a
#
_entry.id   828d7b750df204c87281aed39582b38a
#
_cell.length_a   1.000
_cell.length_b   1.000
_cell.length_c   1.000
_cell.angle_alpha   90.00
_cell.angle_beta   90.00
_cell.angle_gamma   90.00
#
_symmetry.space_group_name_H-M   'P 1'
#
loop_
_entity.id
_entity.type
_entity.pdbx_description
1 polymer ?
#
loop_
_entity_poly.entity_id
_entity_poly.type
_entity_poly.pdbx_seq_one_letter_code
_entity_poly.pdbx_strand_id
1 'polypeptide(L)'
;MAGVTIEELGLEFVKACMKLYWGSKWYPFLFAVGLLCTLIWGRKKSSRIFIGYTAFLFLTVYNPVVVKYIIAKLDFENEYYRFIWILPVIPAIAYYGVTFVSWFKKRWMRAAAVVATVGVFVFLGNPLNGIVKNFAATENIYKVPDELIEICDILHENMKTPDSQPKVAFDNSLNNIVRQYDAQLKLTINRNVSIYRAGSTVAGEYNEKSKRYRRQKVILDVIDYHIYDDGNKLRKALKRTKTEFVVVAKNEELQAYLLENGCEQIGETKSYDIFAFTNKR
;
A
#
# COMPACT_ATOMS: atom_id res chain seq x y z
N MET A 1 1.75 11.60 -2.54
CA MET A 1 3.14 11.12 -2.33
C MET A 1 3.61 11.71 -1.02
N ALA A 2 4.04 10.88 -0.07
CA ALA A 2 4.42 11.38 1.25
C ALA A 2 5.53 12.45 1.14
N GLY A 3 5.31 13.60 1.77
CA GLY A 3 6.28 14.69 1.85
C GLY A 3 6.39 15.63 0.65
N VAL A 4 5.42 15.61 -0.28
CA VAL A 4 5.42 16.51 -1.44
C VAL A 4 4.02 17.13 -1.58
N THR A 5 3.92 18.43 -1.37
CA THR A 5 2.66 19.18 -1.46
C THR A 5 2.67 20.18 -2.61
N ILE A 6 1.47 20.48 -3.17
CA ILE A 6 1.33 21.51 -4.22
C ILE A 6 1.58 22.90 -3.61
N GLU A 7 1.26 23.08 -2.35
CA GLU A 7 1.41 24.34 -1.64
C GLU A 7 2.89 24.74 -1.53
N GLU A 8 3.77 23.78 -1.22
CA GLU A 8 5.22 24.01 -1.09
C GLU A 8 5.94 24.13 -2.45
N LEU A 9 5.59 23.26 -3.41
CA LEU A 9 6.32 23.15 -4.68
C LEU A 9 5.69 23.93 -5.83
N GLY A 10 4.44 24.33 -5.71
CA GLY A 10 3.75 25.08 -6.75
C GLY A 10 3.83 24.41 -8.13
N LEU A 11 4.45 25.08 -9.11
CA LEU A 11 4.58 24.58 -10.48
C LEU A 11 5.61 23.43 -10.61
N GLU A 12 6.53 23.25 -9.67
CA GLU A 12 7.51 22.16 -9.68
C GLU A 12 6.94 20.84 -9.16
N PHE A 13 5.74 20.84 -8.60
CA PHE A 13 5.11 19.65 -8.00
C PHE A 13 5.04 18.45 -8.96
N VAL A 14 4.56 18.66 -10.20
CA VAL A 14 4.45 17.59 -11.21
C VAL A 14 5.81 16.96 -11.50
N LYS A 15 6.82 17.79 -11.67
CA LYS A 15 8.20 17.35 -11.94
C LYS A 15 8.78 16.57 -10.75
N ALA A 16 8.55 17.06 -9.54
CA ALA A 16 8.97 16.38 -8.32
C ALA A 16 8.29 15.01 -8.19
N CYS A 17 6.98 14.91 -8.41
CA CYS A 17 6.24 13.66 -8.40
C CYS A 17 6.74 12.67 -9.45
N MET A 18 7.00 13.13 -10.67
CA MET A 18 7.56 12.28 -11.72
C MET A 18 8.96 11.78 -11.36
N LYS A 19 9.82 12.64 -10.80
CA LYS A 19 11.16 12.26 -10.34
C LYS A 19 11.08 11.23 -9.21
N LEU A 20 10.23 11.42 -8.23
CA LEU A 20 10.03 10.48 -7.13
C LEU A 20 9.50 9.12 -7.61
N TYR A 21 8.55 9.13 -8.55
CA TYR A 21 7.94 7.90 -9.05
C TYR A 21 8.88 7.09 -9.94
N TRP A 22 9.52 7.74 -10.91
CA TRP A 22 10.38 7.06 -11.86
C TRP A 22 11.81 6.85 -11.34
N GLY A 23 12.30 7.72 -10.45
CA GLY A 23 13.66 7.66 -9.91
C GLY A 23 14.71 7.60 -11.02
N SER A 24 15.58 6.59 -10.96
CA SER A 24 16.64 6.34 -11.96
C SER A 24 16.20 5.40 -13.09
N LYS A 25 14.90 5.09 -13.24
CA LYS A 25 14.42 4.14 -14.24
C LYS A 25 14.48 4.70 -15.65
N TRP A 26 14.91 3.90 -16.61
CA TRP A 26 15.08 4.26 -18.01
C TRP A 26 13.79 4.20 -18.85
N TYR A 27 12.71 3.63 -18.34
CA TYR A 27 11.46 3.47 -19.10
C TYR A 27 10.86 4.76 -19.65
N PRO A 28 10.82 5.90 -18.92
CA PRO A 28 10.31 7.15 -19.47
C PRO A 28 11.18 7.68 -20.63
N PHE A 29 12.49 7.44 -20.57
CA PHE A 29 13.40 7.81 -21.66
C PHE A 29 13.12 6.97 -22.92
N LEU A 30 13.01 5.64 -22.79
CA LEU A 30 12.65 4.78 -23.90
C LEU A 30 11.28 5.14 -24.51
N PHE A 31 10.34 5.49 -23.68
CA PHE A 31 9.03 5.97 -24.11
C PHE A 31 9.14 7.28 -24.92
N ALA A 32 9.90 8.25 -24.42
CA ALA A 32 10.12 9.53 -25.10
C ALA A 32 10.82 9.34 -26.46
N VAL A 33 11.86 8.49 -26.53
CA VAL A 33 12.53 8.14 -27.78
C VAL A 33 11.55 7.49 -28.75
N GLY A 34 10.73 6.54 -28.30
CA GLY A 34 9.70 5.91 -29.12
C GLY A 34 8.68 6.90 -29.68
N LEU A 35 8.22 7.86 -28.85
CA LEU A 35 7.34 8.94 -29.32
C LEU A 35 7.99 9.81 -30.38
N LEU A 36 9.26 10.23 -30.18
CA LEU A 36 10.02 11.02 -31.17
C LEU A 36 10.19 10.25 -32.48
N CYS A 37 10.58 8.98 -32.43
CA CYS A 37 10.63 8.12 -33.62
C CYS A 37 9.28 8.04 -34.33
N THR A 38 8.19 7.98 -33.57
CA THR A 38 6.85 7.96 -34.12
C THR A 38 6.46 9.29 -34.78
N LEU A 39 6.86 10.42 -34.23
CA LEU A 39 6.66 11.74 -34.84
C LEU A 39 7.38 11.86 -36.18
N ILE A 40 8.62 11.35 -36.26
CA ILE A 40 9.45 11.48 -37.46
C ILE A 40 9.05 10.48 -38.54
N TRP A 41 8.84 9.21 -38.18
CA TRP A 41 8.64 8.10 -39.12
C TRP A 41 7.27 7.43 -39.04
N GLY A 42 6.46 7.81 -38.06
CA GLY A 42 5.19 7.12 -37.78
C GLY A 42 4.08 7.46 -38.76
N ARG A 43 3.82 6.55 -39.72
CA ARG A 43 2.71 6.68 -40.69
C ARG A 43 1.45 5.96 -40.24
N LYS A 44 1.53 5.05 -39.28
CA LYS A 44 0.39 4.23 -38.83
C LYS A 44 -0.53 4.98 -37.87
N LYS A 45 -1.84 4.80 -38.05
CA LYS A 45 -2.88 5.38 -37.20
C LYS A 45 -2.67 5.05 -35.71
N SER A 46 -2.29 3.81 -35.38
CA SER A 46 -2.02 3.34 -34.00
C SER A 46 -0.89 4.11 -33.34
N SER A 47 0.17 4.46 -34.08
CA SER A 47 1.29 5.25 -33.52
C SER A 47 0.86 6.66 -33.15
N ARG A 48 -0.04 7.26 -33.91
CA ARG A 48 -0.56 8.63 -33.65
C ARG A 48 -1.45 8.68 -32.42
N ILE A 49 -2.11 7.57 -32.05
CA ILE A 49 -2.91 7.49 -30.82
C ILE A 49 -2.04 7.73 -29.59
N PHE A 50 -0.85 7.10 -29.51
CA PHE A 50 0.06 7.33 -28.38
C PHE A 50 0.50 8.79 -28.26
N ILE A 51 0.75 9.45 -29.41
CA ILE A 51 1.11 10.89 -29.43
C ILE A 51 -0.06 11.73 -28.94
N GLY A 52 -1.24 11.55 -29.54
CA GLY A 52 -2.44 12.32 -29.16
C GLY A 52 -2.83 12.15 -27.71
N TYR A 53 -2.81 10.90 -27.21
CA TYR A 53 -3.10 10.61 -25.82
C TYR A 53 -2.06 11.22 -24.86
N THR A 54 -0.77 11.08 -25.18
CA THR A 54 0.29 11.70 -24.37
C THR A 54 0.18 13.21 -24.37
N ALA A 55 -0.05 13.83 -25.52
CA ALA A 55 -0.25 15.28 -25.61
C ALA A 55 -1.46 15.74 -24.78
N PHE A 56 -2.57 15.00 -24.83
CA PHE A 56 -3.73 15.26 -23.99
C PHE A 56 -3.40 15.21 -22.50
N LEU A 57 -2.64 14.21 -22.06
CA LEU A 57 -2.22 14.11 -20.64
C LEU A 57 -1.32 15.27 -20.23
N PHE A 58 -0.37 15.69 -21.09
CA PHE A 58 0.49 16.84 -20.81
C PHE A 58 -0.25 18.17 -20.82
N LEU A 59 -1.33 18.29 -21.57
CA LEU A 59 -2.19 19.48 -21.55
C LEU A 59 -3.13 19.51 -20.35
N THR A 60 -3.41 18.38 -19.73
CA THR A 60 -4.36 18.24 -18.62
C THR A 60 -3.65 17.90 -17.31
N VAL A 61 -3.58 16.61 -16.98
CA VAL A 61 -3.13 16.15 -15.65
C VAL A 61 -1.64 16.34 -15.34
N TYR A 62 -0.81 16.53 -16.35
CA TYR A 62 0.62 16.84 -16.18
C TYR A 62 0.96 18.32 -16.44
N ASN A 63 -0.05 19.15 -16.74
CA ASN A 63 0.15 20.58 -16.85
C ASN A 63 0.28 21.18 -15.44
N PRO A 64 1.44 21.78 -15.07
CA PRO A 64 1.64 22.32 -13.74
C PRO A 64 0.61 23.38 -13.34
N VAL A 65 0.12 24.16 -14.32
CA VAL A 65 -0.90 25.18 -14.09
C VAL A 65 -2.25 24.55 -13.76
N VAL A 66 -2.67 23.53 -14.53
CA VAL A 66 -3.90 22.77 -14.25
C VAL A 66 -3.82 22.08 -12.88
N VAL A 67 -2.68 21.48 -12.57
CA VAL A 67 -2.47 20.83 -11.28
C VAL A 67 -2.57 21.83 -10.13
N LYS A 68 -1.89 22.96 -10.22
CA LYS A 68 -1.88 24.00 -9.18
C LYS A 68 -3.26 24.61 -8.92
N TYR A 69 -4.03 24.91 -9.98
CA TYR A 69 -5.28 25.68 -9.83
C TYR A 69 -6.55 24.83 -9.83
N ILE A 70 -6.51 23.63 -10.37
CA ILE A 70 -7.68 22.75 -10.48
C ILE A 70 -7.53 21.51 -9.59
N ILE A 71 -6.46 20.72 -9.76
CA ILE A 71 -6.29 19.45 -9.07
C ILE A 71 -6.06 19.68 -7.57
N ALA A 72 -5.35 20.73 -7.16
CA ALA A 72 -5.17 21.10 -5.76
C ALA A 72 -6.49 21.23 -4.98
N LYS A 73 -7.57 21.68 -5.65
CA LYS A 73 -8.89 21.82 -5.03
C LYS A 73 -9.61 20.49 -4.80
N LEU A 74 -9.12 19.40 -5.38
CA LEU A 74 -9.74 18.07 -5.31
C LEU A 74 -9.08 17.17 -4.27
N ASP A 75 -8.10 17.67 -3.49
CA ASP A 75 -7.37 16.92 -2.44
C ASP A 75 -6.73 15.61 -2.96
N PHE A 76 -6.18 15.63 -4.19
CA PHE A 76 -5.52 14.48 -4.82
C PHE A 76 -4.00 14.46 -4.68
N GLU A 77 -3.40 15.32 -3.89
CA GLU A 77 -1.94 15.45 -3.78
C GLU A 77 -1.26 14.14 -3.39
N ASN A 78 -1.79 13.47 -2.36
CA ASN A 78 -1.24 12.22 -1.88
C ASN A 78 -1.37 11.07 -2.89
N GLU A 79 -2.37 11.14 -3.74
CA GLU A 79 -2.71 10.11 -4.73
C GLU A 79 -2.27 10.49 -6.14
N TYR A 80 -1.58 11.62 -6.32
CA TYR A 80 -1.16 12.11 -7.63
C TYR A 80 -0.34 11.09 -8.43
N TYR A 81 0.38 10.19 -7.77
CA TYR A 81 1.09 9.08 -8.42
C TYR A 81 0.17 8.22 -9.30
N ARG A 82 -1.12 8.14 -9.02
CA ARG A 82 -2.10 7.40 -9.84
C ARG A 82 -2.25 8.00 -11.22
N PHE A 83 -2.12 9.31 -11.35
CA PHE A 83 -2.11 9.97 -12.66
C PHE A 83 -0.87 9.61 -13.47
N ILE A 84 0.26 9.28 -12.82
CA ILE A 84 1.47 8.82 -13.53
C ILE A 84 1.26 7.43 -14.13
N TRP A 85 0.39 6.60 -13.53
CA TRP A 85 0.08 5.26 -14.04
C TRP A 85 -0.68 5.27 -15.37
N ILE A 86 -1.46 6.32 -15.64
CA ILE A 86 -2.21 6.42 -16.89
C ILE A 86 -1.35 6.81 -18.10
N LEU A 87 -0.08 7.21 -17.89
CA LEU A 87 0.86 7.41 -18.97
C LEU A 87 1.17 6.04 -19.63
N PRO A 88 0.93 5.88 -20.94
CA PRO A 88 0.98 4.58 -21.60
C PRO A 88 2.42 4.12 -21.91
N VAL A 89 3.31 4.20 -20.90
CA VAL A 89 4.74 3.88 -21.06
C VAL A 89 4.94 2.43 -21.49
N ILE A 90 4.41 1.49 -20.72
CA ILE A 90 4.61 0.05 -20.97
C ILE A 90 3.97 -0.39 -22.29
N PRO A 91 2.67 -0.11 -22.56
CA PRO A 91 2.07 -0.53 -23.83
C PRO A 91 2.70 0.15 -25.04
N ALA A 92 3.15 1.39 -24.93
CA ALA A 92 3.84 2.08 -26.01
C ALA A 92 5.21 1.46 -26.29
N ILE A 93 6.01 1.17 -25.26
CA ILE A 93 7.31 0.52 -25.40
C ILE A 93 7.15 -0.88 -26.03
N ALA A 94 6.16 -1.66 -25.59
CA ALA A 94 5.86 -2.95 -26.17
C ALA A 94 5.50 -2.83 -27.67
N TYR A 95 4.64 -1.86 -28.02
CA TYR A 95 4.27 -1.57 -29.40
C TYR A 95 5.48 -1.19 -30.26
N TYR A 96 6.38 -0.34 -29.74
CA TYR A 96 7.59 0.06 -30.46
C TYR A 96 8.57 -1.10 -30.63
N GLY A 97 8.73 -1.95 -29.62
CA GLY A 97 9.53 -3.16 -29.72
C GLY A 97 9.05 -4.12 -30.79
N VAL A 98 7.74 -4.40 -30.82
CA VAL A 98 7.12 -5.24 -31.85
C VAL A 98 7.26 -4.59 -33.25
N THR A 99 7.06 -3.28 -33.33
CA THR A 99 7.21 -2.55 -34.59
C THR A 99 8.65 -2.62 -35.10
N PHE A 100 9.64 -2.45 -34.23
CA PHE A 100 11.06 -2.57 -34.57
C PHE A 100 11.38 -3.98 -35.12
N VAL A 101 10.95 -5.03 -34.42
CA VAL A 101 11.14 -6.42 -34.90
C VAL A 101 10.46 -6.65 -36.24
N SER A 102 9.29 -6.05 -36.50
CA SER A 102 8.55 -6.22 -37.76
C SER A 102 9.21 -5.59 -39.00
N TRP A 103 10.17 -4.68 -38.81
CA TRP A 103 10.91 -4.08 -39.96
C TRP A 103 11.80 -5.07 -40.68
N PHE A 104 12.24 -6.13 -40.01
CA PHE A 104 13.13 -7.12 -40.57
C PHE A 104 12.36 -8.20 -41.33
N LYS A 105 12.68 -8.43 -42.63
CA LYS A 105 12.01 -9.41 -43.49
C LYS A 105 12.56 -10.83 -43.30
N LYS A 106 13.88 -10.95 -43.08
CA LYS A 106 14.55 -12.26 -42.92
C LYS A 106 14.34 -12.83 -41.52
N ARG A 107 14.02 -14.13 -41.40
CA ARG A 107 13.74 -14.80 -40.12
C ARG A 107 14.85 -14.68 -39.10
N TRP A 108 16.10 -14.87 -39.51
CA TRP A 108 17.23 -14.75 -38.61
C TRP A 108 17.43 -13.29 -38.07
N MET A 109 17.17 -12.29 -38.92
CA MET A 109 17.22 -10.88 -38.49
C MET A 109 16.11 -10.56 -37.49
N ARG A 110 14.92 -11.12 -37.67
CA ARG A 110 13.84 -11.00 -36.67
C ARG A 110 14.24 -11.64 -35.36
N ALA A 111 14.80 -12.83 -35.38
CA ALA A 111 15.28 -13.49 -34.19
C ALA A 111 16.34 -12.66 -33.48
N ALA A 112 17.31 -12.13 -34.20
CA ALA A 112 18.33 -11.22 -33.64
C ALA A 112 17.70 -9.94 -33.03
N ALA A 113 16.72 -9.35 -33.72
CA ALA A 113 16.02 -8.16 -33.23
C ALA A 113 15.19 -8.46 -31.95
N VAL A 114 14.56 -9.64 -31.86
CA VAL A 114 13.88 -10.07 -30.62
C VAL A 114 14.88 -10.21 -29.48
N VAL A 115 16.00 -10.92 -29.70
CA VAL A 115 17.04 -11.10 -28.70
C VAL A 115 17.60 -9.74 -28.25
N ALA A 116 17.88 -8.84 -29.19
CA ALA A 116 18.36 -7.48 -28.88
C ALA A 116 17.33 -6.69 -28.06
N THR A 117 16.05 -6.75 -28.44
CA THR A 117 14.97 -6.07 -27.71
C THR A 117 14.85 -6.60 -26.27
N VAL A 118 14.82 -7.92 -26.12
CA VAL A 118 14.80 -8.58 -24.80
C VAL A 118 16.05 -8.21 -24.00
N GLY A 119 17.22 -8.24 -24.63
CA GLY A 119 18.50 -7.85 -24.00
C GLY A 119 18.47 -6.41 -23.48
N VAL A 120 17.93 -5.47 -24.25
CA VAL A 120 17.75 -4.07 -23.81
C VAL A 120 16.85 -3.99 -22.58
N PHE A 121 15.72 -4.72 -22.56
CA PHE A 121 14.83 -4.72 -21.40
C PHE A 121 15.47 -5.38 -20.18
N VAL A 122 16.22 -6.45 -20.37
CA VAL A 122 16.95 -7.11 -19.30
C VAL A 122 18.06 -6.19 -18.75
N PHE A 123 18.79 -5.49 -19.60
CA PHE A 123 19.87 -4.60 -19.20
C PHE A 123 19.38 -3.32 -18.52
N LEU A 124 18.34 -2.68 -19.08
CA LEU A 124 17.78 -1.43 -18.54
C LEU A 124 16.78 -1.66 -17.40
N GLY A 125 16.27 -2.86 -17.28
CA GLY A 125 15.48 -3.28 -16.13
C GLY A 125 16.37 -3.51 -14.91
N ASN A 126 15.77 -3.78 -13.78
CA ASN A 126 16.48 -4.27 -12.58
C ASN A 126 16.01 -5.72 -12.34
N PRO A 127 16.36 -6.65 -13.27
CA PRO A 127 15.41 -7.70 -13.54
C PRO A 127 15.49 -8.88 -12.59
N LEU A 128 16.62 -9.43 -12.39
CA LEU A 128 16.72 -10.75 -11.74
C LEU A 128 17.20 -10.66 -10.31
N ASN A 129 18.17 -9.79 -10.03
CA ASN A 129 18.73 -9.68 -8.68
C ASN A 129 17.71 -9.16 -7.65
N GLY A 130 16.80 -8.27 -8.05
CA GLY A 130 15.72 -7.78 -7.17
C GLY A 130 14.63 -8.84 -6.98
N ILE A 131 14.25 -9.56 -8.04
CA ILE A 131 13.23 -10.61 -7.97
C ILE A 131 13.76 -11.81 -7.18
N VAL A 132 14.96 -12.29 -7.49
CA VAL A 132 15.55 -13.46 -6.82
C VAL A 132 15.89 -13.18 -5.36
N LYS A 133 16.39 -11.98 -5.03
CA LYS A 133 16.69 -11.61 -3.64
C LYS A 133 15.44 -11.38 -2.78
N ASN A 134 14.36 -10.93 -3.39
CA ASN A 134 13.10 -10.65 -2.70
C ASN A 134 12.04 -11.76 -2.91
N PHE A 135 12.38 -12.83 -3.61
CA PHE A 135 11.50 -13.97 -3.77
C PHE A 135 11.59 -14.83 -2.51
N ALA A 136 10.79 -14.49 -1.51
CA ALA A 136 10.47 -15.42 -0.45
C ALA A 136 9.36 -16.35 -0.95
N ALA A 137 9.59 -17.66 -0.93
CA ALA A 137 8.50 -18.62 -1.11
C ALA A 137 7.45 -18.34 -0.04
N THR A 138 6.18 -18.33 -0.43
CA THR A 138 5.10 -18.15 0.54
C THR A 138 5.06 -19.37 1.47
N GLU A 139 4.93 -19.13 2.77
CA GLU A 139 4.89 -20.18 3.80
C GLU A 139 3.69 -21.12 3.57
N ASN A 140 2.60 -20.57 3.04
CA ASN A 140 1.35 -21.31 2.81
C ASN A 140 0.59 -20.80 1.57
N ILE A 141 -0.47 -21.52 1.20
CA ILE A 141 -1.33 -21.19 0.04
C ILE A 141 -2.09 -19.86 0.21
N TYR A 142 -2.30 -19.40 1.44
CA TYR A 142 -3.04 -18.16 1.76
C TYR A 142 -2.17 -16.92 1.63
N LYS A 143 -0.84 -17.08 1.51
CA LYS A 143 0.14 -15.98 1.40
C LYS A 143 0.11 -15.02 2.60
N VAL A 144 -0.15 -15.57 3.76
CA VAL A 144 -0.07 -14.90 5.06
C VAL A 144 0.99 -15.61 5.92
N PRO A 145 1.55 -14.98 6.96
CA PRO A 145 2.44 -15.66 7.89
C PRO A 145 1.75 -16.87 8.55
N ASP A 146 2.43 -18.01 8.69
CA ASP A 146 1.89 -19.19 9.36
C ASP A 146 1.50 -18.87 10.82
N GLU A 147 2.24 -17.99 11.46
CA GLU A 147 1.95 -17.51 12.81
C GLU A 147 0.58 -16.79 12.90
N LEU A 148 0.14 -16.11 11.82
CA LEU A 148 -1.20 -15.52 11.77
C LEU A 148 -2.31 -16.59 11.76
N ILE A 149 -2.06 -17.72 11.09
CA ILE A 149 -3.00 -18.85 11.07
C ILE A 149 -3.13 -19.41 12.50
N GLU A 150 -2.01 -19.66 13.18
CA GLU A 150 -1.98 -20.12 14.57
C GLU A 150 -2.73 -19.15 15.51
N ILE A 151 -2.54 -17.84 15.36
CA ILE A 151 -3.28 -16.82 16.11
C ILE A 151 -4.79 -16.94 15.85
N CYS A 152 -5.21 -17.08 14.59
CA CYS A 152 -6.62 -17.23 14.26
C CYS A 152 -7.22 -18.50 14.87
N ASP A 153 -6.50 -19.62 14.85
CA ASP A 153 -6.95 -20.88 15.44
C ASP A 153 -7.16 -20.73 16.97
N ILE A 154 -6.19 -20.12 17.68
CA ILE A 154 -6.31 -19.83 19.12
C ILE A 154 -7.54 -18.92 19.40
N LEU A 155 -7.75 -17.90 18.55
CA LEU A 155 -8.92 -17.03 18.70
C LEU A 155 -10.23 -17.80 18.50
N HIS A 156 -10.30 -18.68 17.49
CA HIS A 156 -11.48 -19.51 17.22
C HIS A 156 -11.80 -20.47 18.37
N GLU A 157 -10.79 -21.10 18.97
CA GLU A 157 -10.96 -21.98 20.13
C GLU A 157 -11.53 -21.24 21.36
N ASN A 158 -11.27 -19.93 21.46
CA ASN A 158 -11.72 -19.11 22.58
C ASN A 158 -12.97 -18.27 22.27
N MET A 159 -13.60 -18.46 21.10
CA MET A 159 -14.85 -17.81 20.77
C MET A 159 -16.03 -18.37 21.57
N LYS A 160 -16.98 -17.51 21.91
CA LYS A 160 -18.21 -17.91 22.65
C LYS A 160 -19.06 -18.90 21.87
N THR A 161 -19.16 -18.73 20.57
CA THR A 161 -19.87 -19.61 19.64
C THR A 161 -19.12 -19.64 18.31
N PRO A 162 -19.15 -20.75 17.55
CA PRO A 162 -18.47 -20.86 16.26
C PRO A 162 -18.89 -19.79 15.24
N ASP A 163 -20.13 -19.32 15.29
CA ASP A 163 -20.67 -18.31 14.37
C ASP A 163 -20.48 -16.88 14.87
N SER A 164 -19.84 -16.68 16.03
CA SER A 164 -19.59 -15.34 16.55
C SER A 164 -18.62 -14.58 15.68
N GLN A 165 -18.74 -13.26 15.66
CA GLN A 165 -17.85 -12.35 14.94
C GLN A 165 -17.18 -11.40 15.93
N PRO A 166 -16.19 -11.89 16.71
CA PRO A 166 -15.57 -11.12 17.76
C PRO A 166 -14.80 -9.92 17.18
N LYS A 167 -14.72 -8.86 17.96
CA LYS A 167 -13.85 -7.74 17.67
C LYS A 167 -12.51 -7.96 18.30
N VAL A 168 -11.48 -7.88 17.47
CA VAL A 168 -10.09 -8.09 17.86
C VAL A 168 -9.27 -6.84 17.60
N ALA A 169 -8.48 -6.43 18.57
CA ALA A 169 -7.47 -5.41 18.42
C ALA A 169 -6.15 -6.09 18.10
N PHE A 170 -5.69 -5.98 16.87
CA PHE A 170 -4.42 -6.53 16.41
C PHE A 170 -3.34 -5.46 16.42
N ASP A 171 -2.11 -5.89 16.68
CA ASP A 171 -0.90 -5.16 16.31
C ASP A 171 -0.97 -4.72 14.84
N ASN A 172 -0.39 -3.56 14.51
CA ASN A 172 -0.49 -2.97 13.18
C ASN A 172 0.09 -3.85 12.07
N SER A 173 1.07 -4.69 12.37
CA SER A 173 1.65 -5.66 11.43
C SER A 173 0.62 -6.68 10.94
N LEU A 174 -0.27 -7.13 11.83
CA LEU A 174 -1.32 -8.11 11.56
C LEU A 174 -2.65 -7.48 11.15
N ASN A 175 -2.96 -6.28 11.65
CA ASN A 175 -4.25 -5.63 11.48
C ASN A 175 -4.67 -5.43 10.01
N ASN A 176 -3.69 -5.30 9.09
CA ASN A 176 -3.95 -5.09 7.67
C ASN A 176 -4.10 -6.39 6.87
N ILE A 177 -3.59 -7.52 7.38
CA ILE A 177 -3.53 -8.79 6.64
C ILE A 177 -4.47 -9.86 7.17
N VAL A 178 -4.87 -9.81 8.46
CA VAL A 178 -5.69 -10.85 9.08
C VAL A 178 -6.98 -11.13 8.29
N ARG A 179 -7.64 -10.12 7.76
CA ARG A 179 -8.87 -10.29 6.98
C ARG A 179 -8.68 -10.90 5.59
N GLN A 180 -7.44 -11.10 5.13
CA GLN A 180 -7.16 -11.89 3.93
C GLN A 180 -7.35 -13.38 4.21
N TYR A 181 -7.06 -13.80 5.43
CA TYR A 181 -7.18 -15.18 5.87
C TYR A 181 -8.55 -15.45 6.53
N ASP A 182 -8.92 -14.63 7.51
CA ASP A 182 -10.14 -14.80 8.29
C ASP A 182 -11.05 -13.56 8.25
N ALA A 183 -12.15 -13.67 7.51
CA ALA A 183 -13.15 -12.62 7.38
C ALA A 183 -14.13 -12.56 8.58
N GLN A 184 -14.15 -13.59 9.44
CA GLN A 184 -15.04 -13.66 10.60
C GLN A 184 -14.56 -12.72 11.70
N LEU A 185 -13.26 -12.51 11.84
CA LEU A 185 -12.67 -11.60 12.81
C LEU A 185 -12.91 -10.13 12.41
N LYS A 186 -13.54 -9.35 13.30
CA LYS A 186 -13.77 -7.93 13.09
C LYS A 186 -12.67 -7.08 13.70
N LEU A 187 -12.10 -6.19 12.92
CA LEU A 187 -11.05 -5.29 13.40
C LEU A 187 -11.62 -4.22 14.34
N THR A 188 -11.02 -4.07 15.51
CA THR A 188 -11.30 -2.97 16.43
C THR A 188 -10.73 -1.66 15.91
N ILE A 189 -9.50 -1.69 15.38
CA ILE A 189 -8.78 -0.51 14.88
C ILE A 189 -9.00 -0.41 13.38
N ASN A 190 -9.54 0.73 12.94
CA ASN A 190 -9.72 1.01 11.53
C ASN A 190 -8.36 1.43 10.92
N ARG A 191 -8.06 0.96 9.71
CA ARG A 191 -6.85 1.31 8.96
C ARG A 191 -6.60 2.82 8.91
N ASN A 192 -7.64 3.64 8.69
CA ASN A 192 -7.49 5.09 8.64
C ASN A 192 -7.05 5.70 9.97
N VAL A 193 -7.43 5.09 11.11
CA VAL A 193 -6.95 5.51 12.43
C VAL A 193 -5.45 5.28 12.56
N SER A 194 -4.96 4.10 12.16
CA SER A 194 -3.53 3.76 12.20
C SER A 194 -2.72 4.68 11.28
N ILE A 195 -3.18 4.89 10.04
CA ILE A 195 -2.53 5.77 9.07
C ILE A 195 -2.46 7.21 9.59
N TYR A 196 -3.58 7.74 10.08
CA TYR A 196 -3.64 9.11 10.61
C TYR A 196 -2.75 9.27 11.84
N ARG A 197 -2.76 8.30 12.75
CA ARG A 197 -1.91 8.30 13.95
C ARG A 197 -0.42 8.24 13.62
N ALA A 198 -0.07 7.56 12.51
CA ALA A 198 1.30 7.51 11.99
C ALA A 198 1.74 8.81 11.28
N GLY A 199 0.91 9.86 11.27
CA GLY A 199 1.22 11.15 10.65
C GLY A 199 0.98 11.21 9.14
N SER A 200 0.34 10.19 8.57
CA SER A 200 -0.04 10.22 7.15
C SER A 200 -1.44 10.77 6.97
N THR A 201 -1.67 11.45 5.86
CA THR A 201 -2.99 11.97 5.53
C THR A 201 -3.93 10.85 5.09
N VAL A 202 -5.19 10.97 5.45
CA VAL A 202 -6.29 10.12 4.96
C VAL A 202 -7.22 10.97 4.10
N ALA A 203 -7.89 10.34 3.15
CA ALA A 203 -8.84 11.05 2.29
C ALA A 203 -9.97 11.68 3.13
N GLY A 204 -10.22 12.97 2.89
CA GLY A 204 -11.20 13.79 3.61
C GLY A 204 -10.72 14.27 4.98
N GLU A 205 -11.51 15.17 5.57
CA GLU A 205 -11.25 15.65 6.92
C GLU A 205 -11.38 14.53 7.95
N TYR A 206 -10.31 14.29 8.69
CA TYR A 206 -10.32 13.30 9.75
C TYR A 206 -10.80 13.93 11.06
N ASN A 207 -11.97 13.47 11.52
CA ASN A 207 -12.59 14.05 12.72
C ASN A 207 -11.99 13.47 14.01
N GLU A 208 -10.94 14.12 14.53
CA GLU A 208 -10.29 13.76 15.80
C GLU A 208 -11.24 13.87 17.00
N LYS A 209 -12.26 14.73 16.93
CA LYS A 209 -13.24 14.90 17.99
C LYS A 209 -14.24 13.76 18.05
N SER A 210 -14.28 12.89 17.04
CA SER A 210 -15.21 11.76 17.02
C SER A 210 -14.93 10.80 18.19
N LYS A 211 -16.00 10.35 18.84
CA LYS A 211 -15.90 9.35 19.92
C LYS A 211 -15.29 8.04 19.46
N ARG A 212 -15.48 7.68 18.17
CA ARG A 212 -14.94 6.47 17.56
C ARG A 212 -13.41 6.57 17.45
N TYR A 213 -12.89 7.66 16.88
CA TYR A 213 -11.46 7.89 16.76
C TYR A 213 -10.77 7.85 18.12
N ARG A 214 -11.24 8.67 19.08
CA ARG A 214 -10.63 8.76 20.42
C ARG A 214 -10.52 7.40 21.13
N ARG A 215 -11.53 6.53 20.98
CA ARG A 215 -11.50 5.20 21.58
C ARG A 215 -10.49 4.28 20.91
N GLN A 216 -10.47 4.28 19.58
CA GLN A 216 -9.53 3.46 18.81
C GLN A 216 -8.09 3.95 19.00
N LYS A 217 -7.89 5.27 19.07
CA LYS A 217 -6.58 5.87 19.35
C LYS A 217 -6.01 5.39 20.68
N VAL A 218 -6.80 5.36 21.75
CA VAL A 218 -6.33 4.87 23.06
C VAL A 218 -5.83 3.43 22.98
N ILE A 219 -6.55 2.55 22.28
CA ILE A 219 -6.13 1.15 22.10
C ILE A 219 -4.85 1.09 21.27
N LEU A 220 -4.80 1.81 20.16
CA LEU A 220 -3.66 1.87 19.27
C LEU A 220 -2.40 2.45 19.95
N ASP A 221 -2.56 3.50 20.75
CA ASP A 221 -1.47 4.12 21.52
C ASP A 221 -0.83 3.11 22.50
N VAL A 222 -1.62 2.23 23.09
CA VAL A 222 -1.12 1.18 23.99
C VAL A 222 -0.42 0.07 23.20
N ILE A 223 -1.07 -0.50 22.19
CA ILE A 223 -0.57 -1.74 21.55
C ILE A 223 0.59 -1.50 20.58
N ASP A 224 0.60 -0.35 19.86
CA ASP A 224 1.62 -0.08 18.84
C ASP A 224 2.65 0.98 19.26
N TYR A 225 2.25 1.90 20.14
CA TYR A 225 3.12 3.01 20.56
C TYR A 225 3.61 2.90 22.00
N HIS A 226 3.20 1.86 22.74
CA HIS A 226 3.59 1.59 24.12
C HIS A 226 3.38 2.79 25.05
N ILE A 227 2.28 3.55 24.84
CA ILE A 227 1.91 4.68 25.67
C ILE A 227 0.96 4.18 26.77
N TYR A 228 1.48 4.01 27.96
CA TYR A 228 0.77 3.48 29.12
C TYR A 228 0.24 4.62 29.99
N ASP A 229 -0.88 5.17 29.56
CA ASP A 229 -1.64 6.15 30.35
C ASP A 229 -2.48 5.46 31.46
N ASP A 230 -3.49 6.17 31.98
CA ASP A 230 -4.49 5.63 32.91
C ASP A 230 -5.17 4.37 32.35
N GLY A 231 -4.96 3.23 32.99
CA GLY A 231 -5.54 1.93 32.62
C GLY A 231 -7.07 1.92 32.53
N ASN A 232 -7.74 2.81 33.28
CA ASN A 232 -9.18 3.01 33.16
C ASN A 232 -9.60 3.52 31.77
N LYS A 233 -8.73 4.28 31.08
CA LYS A 233 -8.98 4.74 29.71
C LYS A 233 -8.97 3.56 28.74
N LEU A 234 -7.98 2.66 28.87
CA LEU A 234 -7.90 1.44 28.05
C LEU A 234 -9.11 0.54 28.26
N ARG A 235 -9.43 0.22 29.52
CA ARG A 235 -10.63 -0.61 29.86
C ARG A 235 -11.91 -0.01 29.28
N LYS A 236 -12.12 1.30 29.45
CA LYS A 236 -13.27 2.01 28.88
C LYS A 236 -13.28 1.97 27.35
N ALA A 237 -12.11 2.07 26.70
CA ALA A 237 -11.98 2.01 25.26
C ALA A 237 -12.32 0.60 24.73
N LEU A 238 -11.74 -0.46 25.29
CA LEU A 238 -12.03 -1.86 24.95
C LEU A 238 -13.52 -2.18 25.14
N LYS A 239 -14.09 -1.82 26.28
CA LYS A 239 -15.52 -2.01 26.55
C LYS A 239 -16.41 -1.29 25.55
N ARG A 240 -16.10 -0.02 25.24
CA ARG A 240 -16.92 0.82 24.35
C ARG A 240 -16.78 0.46 22.88
N THR A 241 -15.65 -0.12 22.46
CA THR A 241 -15.47 -0.67 21.12
C THR A 241 -16.02 -2.08 20.99
N LYS A 242 -16.38 -2.71 22.11
CA LYS A 242 -16.79 -4.13 22.21
C LYS A 242 -15.66 -5.05 21.73
N THR A 243 -14.42 -4.71 22.07
CA THR A 243 -13.25 -5.55 21.78
C THR A 243 -13.27 -6.74 22.73
N GLU A 244 -13.15 -7.93 22.17
CA GLU A 244 -13.18 -9.19 22.91
C GLU A 244 -11.76 -9.75 23.07
N PHE A 245 -10.91 -9.56 22.05
CA PHE A 245 -9.54 -10.05 22.08
C PHE A 245 -8.54 -8.95 21.72
N VAL A 246 -7.31 -9.11 22.21
CA VAL A 246 -6.18 -8.24 21.93
C VAL A 246 -5.00 -9.12 21.55
N VAL A 247 -4.37 -8.86 20.41
CA VAL A 247 -3.20 -9.56 19.89
C VAL A 247 -2.08 -8.56 19.70
N VAL A 248 -0.97 -8.76 20.38
CA VAL A 248 0.16 -7.83 20.42
C VAL A 248 1.48 -8.55 20.24
N ALA A 249 2.46 -7.87 19.67
CA ALA A 249 3.84 -8.38 19.66
C ALA A 249 4.35 -8.57 21.10
N LYS A 250 5.14 -9.63 21.32
CA LYS A 250 5.68 -9.96 22.66
C LYS A 250 6.48 -8.78 23.22
N ASN A 251 6.04 -8.30 24.39
CA ASN A 251 6.68 -7.25 25.15
C ASN A 251 6.25 -7.39 26.63
N GLU A 252 7.21 -7.60 27.51
CA GLU A 252 6.95 -7.88 28.93
C GLU A 252 6.18 -6.74 29.63
N GLU A 253 6.51 -5.48 29.33
CA GLU A 253 5.86 -4.31 29.92
C GLU A 253 4.41 -4.20 29.45
N LEU A 254 4.17 -4.41 28.14
CA LEU A 254 2.83 -4.40 27.55
C LEU A 254 1.98 -5.55 28.08
N GLN A 255 2.56 -6.73 28.23
CA GLN A 255 1.91 -7.91 28.80
C GLN A 255 1.45 -7.60 30.25
N ALA A 256 2.36 -7.12 31.11
CA ALA A 256 2.04 -6.75 32.48
C ALA A 256 0.90 -5.70 32.53
N TYR A 257 1.01 -4.67 31.70
CA TYR A 257 0.00 -3.61 31.62
C TYR A 257 -1.38 -4.13 31.18
N LEU A 258 -1.44 -5.05 30.20
CA LEU A 258 -2.71 -5.63 29.74
C LEU A 258 -3.35 -6.51 30.82
N LEU A 259 -2.55 -7.32 31.53
CA LEU A 259 -3.02 -8.17 32.64
C LEU A 259 -3.60 -7.33 33.78
N GLU A 260 -2.94 -6.25 34.17
CA GLU A 260 -3.42 -5.33 35.20
C GLU A 260 -4.72 -4.61 34.78
N ASN A 261 -4.95 -4.46 33.48
CA ASN A 261 -6.08 -3.73 32.92
C ASN A 261 -7.24 -4.61 32.45
N GLY A 262 -7.34 -5.84 32.97
CA GLY A 262 -8.49 -6.72 32.81
C GLY A 262 -8.47 -7.55 31.54
N CYS A 263 -7.28 -7.75 30.95
CA CYS A 263 -7.04 -8.76 29.94
C CYS A 263 -6.52 -10.04 30.61
N GLU A 264 -6.85 -11.19 30.08
CA GLU A 264 -6.38 -12.51 30.51
C GLU A 264 -5.66 -13.14 29.31
N GLN A 265 -4.43 -13.62 29.50
CA GLN A 265 -3.69 -14.28 28.42
C GLN A 265 -4.35 -15.62 28.14
N ILE A 266 -4.71 -15.87 26.90
CA ILE A 266 -5.39 -17.09 26.44
C ILE A 266 -4.50 -17.94 25.54
N GLY A 267 -3.41 -17.39 25.05
CA GLY A 267 -2.44 -18.09 24.23
C GLY A 267 -1.25 -17.20 23.88
N GLU A 268 -0.28 -17.81 23.25
CA GLU A 268 0.89 -17.12 22.70
C GLU A 268 1.39 -17.88 21.47
N THR A 269 2.10 -17.16 20.60
CA THR A 269 2.87 -17.71 19.50
C THR A 269 4.35 -17.37 19.70
N LYS A 270 5.19 -17.62 18.72
CA LYS A 270 6.61 -17.27 18.80
C LYS A 270 6.82 -15.77 19.04
N SER A 271 6.04 -14.92 18.33
CA SER A 271 6.24 -13.47 18.29
C SER A 271 5.10 -12.66 18.91
N TYR A 272 3.97 -13.28 19.22
CA TYR A 272 2.77 -12.59 19.70
C TYR A 272 2.18 -13.20 20.96
N ASP A 273 1.59 -12.33 21.79
CA ASP A 273 0.74 -12.70 22.92
C ASP A 273 -0.72 -12.41 22.59
N ILE A 274 -1.61 -13.30 23.02
CA ILE A 274 -3.04 -13.28 22.73
C ILE A 274 -3.82 -13.17 24.04
N PHE A 275 -4.66 -12.16 24.16
CA PHE A 275 -5.43 -11.88 25.36
C PHE A 275 -6.93 -11.86 25.07
N ALA A 276 -7.72 -12.35 26.02
CA ALA A 276 -9.15 -12.09 26.11
C ALA A 276 -9.41 -10.90 27.04
N PHE A 277 -10.24 -9.97 26.63
CA PHE A 277 -10.69 -8.90 27.50
C PHE A 277 -11.86 -9.38 28.37
N THR A 278 -11.57 -9.65 29.63
CA THR A 278 -12.58 -10.00 30.63
C THR A 278 -12.93 -8.76 31.43
N ASN A 279 -14.13 -8.23 31.23
CA ASN A 279 -14.60 -7.06 31.98
C ASN A 279 -14.80 -7.35 33.49
N LYS A 280 -13.99 -8.25 34.06
CA LYS A 280 -13.99 -8.52 35.51
C LYS A 280 -13.41 -7.29 36.23
N ARG A 281 -14.11 -6.84 37.25
CA ARG A 281 -13.65 -5.79 38.19
C ARG A 281 -12.57 -6.33 39.08
#